data_a15c406e5e28cae72c01daa1e1e5a8bd
#
_entry.id   a15c406e5e28cae72c01daa1e1e5a8bd
#
_cell.length_a   1.000
_cell.length_b   1.000
_cell.length_c   1.000
_cell.angle_alpha   90.00
_cell.angle_beta   90.00
_cell.angle_gamma   90.00
#
_symmetry.space_group_name_H-M   'P 1'
#
loop_
_entity.id
_entity.type
_entity.pdbx_description
1 polymer ?
#
loop_
_entity_poly.entity_id
_entity_poly.type
_entity_poly.pdbx_seq_one_letter_code
_entity_poly.pdbx_strand_id
1 'polypeptide(L)'
;MSATGNQLAGANTNSADNRGLYLVIAVLAVAGVVVSAVSLERHYAKSASAFCDFGERFNCDIVNRSEYSSVMGIPVAGIGIAGYGVLAALATAYRSRAETPTWLLAAAVVGLGFALYLTYVEGYVLETWCILCLSSLGLIAAIAMLAGV
;
A
#
# COMPACT_ATOMS: atom_id res chain seq x y z
N MET A 1 -43.47 12.20 14.78
CA MET A 1 -42.31 12.99 15.27
C MET A 1 -41.12 12.16 15.71
N SER A 2 -41.27 10.88 15.98
CA SER A 2 -40.11 9.98 16.36
C SER A 2 -39.22 9.53 15.19
N ALA A 3 -39.69 9.52 13.95
CA ALA A 3 -38.94 9.03 12.80
C ALA A 3 -37.76 9.94 12.38
N THR A 4 -37.88 11.23 12.57
CA THR A 4 -36.86 12.21 12.14
C THR A 4 -35.63 12.19 13.05
N GLY A 5 -35.80 11.94 14.35
CA GLY A 5 -34.70 11.84 15.30
C GLY A 5 -33.82 10.61 15.08
N ASN A 6 -34.41 9.49 14.67
CA ASN A 6 -33.70 8.24 14.44
C ASN A 6 -32.90 8.27 13.12
N GLN A 7 -33.38 8.98 12.11
CA GLN A 7 -32.64 9.17 10.85
C GLN A 7 -31.40 10.08 11.01
N LEU A 8 -31.52 11.13 11.82
CA LEU A 8 -30.40 12.04 12.10
C LEU A 8 -29.30 11.37 12.95
N ALA A 9 -29.70 10.54 13.91
CA ALA A 9 -28.75 9.75 14.70
C ALA A 9 -28.01 8.70 13.87
N GLY A 10 -28.71 8.00 12.97
CA GLY A 10 -28.11 7.03 12.05
C GLY A 10 -27.16 7.67 11.02
N ALA A 11 -27.52 8.84 10.49
CA ALA A 11 -26.65 9.58 9.55
C ALA A 11 -25.38 10.09 10.23
N ASN A 12 -25.47 10.46 11.50
CA ASN A 12 -24.32 10.99 12.24
C ASN A 12 -23.30 9.88 12.64
N THR A 13 -23.80 8.71 13.00
CA THR A 13 -22.94 7.54 13.31
C THR A 13 -22.22 7.04 12.06
N ASN A 14 -22.89 6.95 10.91
CA ASN A 14 -22.26 6.54 9.66
C ASN A 14 -21.18 7.53 9.20
N SER A 15 -21.38 8.84 9.40
CA SER A 15 -20.38 9.84 9.04
C SER A 15 -19.13 9.79 9.90
N ALA A 16 -19.28 9.51 11.18
CA ALA A 16 -18.16 9.35 12.12
C ALA A 16 -17.37 8.05 11.83
N ASP A 17 -18.07 6.97 11.53
CA ASP A 17 -17.50 5.66 11.20
C ASP A 17 -16.70 5.73 9.90
N ASN A 18 -17.24 6.35 8.87
CA ASN A 18 -16.55 6.56 7.60
C ASN A 18 -15.30 7.44 7.76
N ARG A 19 -15.34 8.44 8.63
CA ARG A 19 -14.17 9.30 8.89
C ARG A 19 -13.02 8.51 9.52
N GLY A 20 -13.32 7.62 10.46
CA GLY A 20 -12.36 6.72 11.08
C GLY A 20 -11.72 5.77 10.07
N LEU A 21 -12.55 5.18 9.20
CA LEU A 21 -12.10 4.27 8.14
C LEU A 21 -11.11 4.96 7.18
N TYR A 22 -11.45 6.13 6.68
CA TYR A 22 -10.56 6.90 5.79
C TYR A 22 -9.27 7.34 6.49
N LEU A 23 -9.32 7.65 7.77
CA LEU A 23 -8.12 7.97 8.55
C LEU A 23 -7.18 6.76 8.65
N VAL A 24 -7.71 5.57 8.93
CA VAL A 24 -6.92 4.33 8.98
C VAL A 24 -6.30 4.03 7.63
N ILE A 25 -7.06 4.14 6.54
CA ILE A 25 -6.54 3.95 5.18
C ILE A 25 -5.42 4.96 4.88
N ALA A 26 -5.59 6.23 5.26
CA ALA A 26 -4.57 7.25 5.07
C ALA A 26 -3.28 6.94 5.83
N VAL A 27 -3.37 6.49 7.08
CA VAL A 27 -2.21 6.08 7.89
C VAL A 27 -1.49 4.88 7.25
N LEU A 28 -2.23 3.87 6.81
CA LEU A 28 -1.67 2.71 6.12
C LEU A 28 -1.00 3.11 4.80
N ALA A 29 -1.60 4.02 4.04
CA ALA A 29 -1.04 4.52 2.79
C ALA A 29 0.27 5.31 3.03
N VAL A 30 0.33 6.13 4.07
CA VAL A 30 1.57 6.84 4.47
C VAL A 30 2.65 5.84 4.88
N ALA A 31 2.29 4.80 5.65
CA ALA A 31 3.23 3.72 5.98
C ALA A 31 3.75 3.03 4.71
N GLY A 32 2.89 2.80 3.71
CA GLY A 32 3.26 2.27 2.41
C GLY A 32 4.24 3.17 1.63
N VAL A 33 4.05 4.49 1.67
CA VAL A 33 5.01 5.45 1.11
C VAL A 33 6.37 5.33 1.78
N VAL A 34 6.42 5.24 3.11
CA VAL A 34 7.67 5.07 3.86
C VAL A 34 8.38 3.78 3.49
N VAL A 35 7.67 2.66 3.48
CA VAL A 35 8.23 1.36 3.07
C VAL A 35 8.78 1.42 1.66
N SER A 36 8.04 2.01 0.72
CA SER A 36 8.47 2.18 -0.68
C SER A 36 9.69 3.10 -0.79
N ALA A 37 9.77 4.18 0.00
CA ALA A 37 10.92 5.07 0.03
C ALA A 37 12.19 4.36 0.53
N VAL A 38 12.07 3.53 1.58
CA VAL A 38 13.18 2.70 2.07
C VAL A 38 13.60 1.69 1.01
N SER A 39 12.66 1.05 0.32
CA SER A 39 12.96 0.15 -0.80
C SER A 39 13.70 0.87 -1.94
N LEU A 40 13.30 2.08 -2.27
CA LEU A 40 13.96 2.90 -3.28
C LEU A 40 15.40 3.27 -2.88
N GLU A 41 15.59 3.61 -1.61
CA GLU A 41 16.93 3.83 -1.06
C GLU A 41 17.80 2.58 -1.22
N ARG A 42 17.25 1.39 -0.92
CA ARG A 42 17.98 0.12 -1.10
C ARG A 42 18.29 -0.20 -2.55
N HIS A 43 17.42 0.21 -3.48
CA HIS A 43 17.66 0.05 -4.91
C HIS A 43 18.93 0.78 -5.37
N TYR A 44 19.21 1.95 -4.83
CA TYR A 44 20.39 2.77 -5.17
C TYR A 44 21.55 2.64 -4.18
N ALA A 45 21.37 1.98 -3.05
CA ALA A 45 22.41 1.85 -2.04
C ALA A 45 23.58 0.99 -2.54
N LYS A 46 24.80 1.40 -2.21
CA LYS A 46 26.04 0.70 -2.58
C LYS A 46 26.47 -0.31 -1.51
N SER A 47 25.93 -0.22 -0.31
CA SER A 47 26.26 -1.10 0.83
C SER A 47 25.08 -1.98 1.20
N ALA A 48 25.38 -3.20 1.68
CA ALA A 48 24.36 -4.11 2.21
C ALA A 48 23.75 -3.53 3.51
N SER A 49 22.45 -3.78 3.71
CA SER A 49 21.78 -3.36 4.93
C SER A 49 21.70 -4.50 5.94
N ALA A 50 22.20 -4.27 7.14
CA ALA A 50 22.18 -5.26 8.22
C ALA A 50 20.76 -5.62 8.69
N PHE A 51 19.77 -4.72 8.52
CA PHE A 51 18.39 -4.95 8.96
C PHE A 51 17.52 -5.72 7.94
N CYS A 52 17.96 -5.84 6.70
CA CYS A 52 17.27 -6.56 5.63
C CYS A 52 17.92 -7.90 5.27
N ASP A 53 19.05 -8.24 5.89
CA ASP A 53 19.79 -9.46 5.64
C ASP A 53 19.63 -10.40 6.86
N PHE A 54 18.58 -11.24 6.80
CA PHE A 54 18.26 -12.19 7.87
C PHE A 54 18.63 -13.65 7.50
N GLY A 55 19.59 -13.85 6.62
CA GLY A 55 20.04 -15.15 6.18
C GLY A 55 19.95 -15.36 4.67
N GLU A 56 20.14 -16.60 4.20
CA GLU A 56 20.26 -16.93 2.77
C GLU A 56 18.98 -16.64 1.97
N ARG A 57 17.80 -16.61 2.61
CA ARG A 57 16.51 -16.46 1.95
C ARG A 57 15.89 -15.07 2.10
N PHE A 58 16.37 -14.24 3.02
CA PHE A 58 15.85 -12.90 3.27
C PHE A 58 16.94 -11.87 2.97
N ASN A 59 16.90 -11.29 1.79
CA ASN A 59 17.83 -10.25 1.38
C ASN A 59 17.12 -9.21 0.51
N CYS A 60 16.83 -8.06 1.09
CA CYS A 60 16.16 -6.96 0.38
C CYS A 60 17.03 -6.41 -0.75
N ASP A 61 18.34 -6.42 -0.60
CA ASP A 61 19.25 -5.84 -1.59
C ASP A 61 19.25 -6.63 -2.89
N ILE A 62 19.20 -7.97 -2.82
CA ILE A 62 19.10 -8.83 -4.00
C ILE A 62 17.80 -8.54 -4.76
N VAL A 63 16.68 -8.47 -4.05
CA VAL A 63 15.36 -8.23 -4.65
C VAL A 63 15.29 -6.83 -5.25
N ASN A 64 15.70 -5.80 -4.50
CA ASN A 64 15.62 -4.40 -4.94
C ASN A 64 16.63 -4.03 -6.05
N ARG A 65 17.66 -4.83 -6.26
CA ARG A 65 18.66 -4.65 -7.33
C ARG A 65 18.49 -5.60 -8.50
N SER A 66 17.51 -6.49 -8.46
CA SER A 66 17.21 -7.42 -9.55
C SER A 66 16.66 -6.69 -10.79
N GLU A 67 16.71 -7.33 -11.94
CA GLU A 67 16.09 -6.81 -13.17
C GLU A 67 14.59 -6.59 -13.01
N TYR A 68 13.93 -7.38 -12.16
CA TYR A 68 12.52 -7.27 -11.84
C TYR A 68 12.17 -6.09 -10.93
N SER A 69 13.17 -5.45 -10.32
CA SER A 69 12.98 -4.25 -9.48
C SER A 69 12.76 -2.97 -10.30
N SER A 70 12.85 -3.05 -11.62
CA SER A 70 12.61 -1.93 -12.53
C SER A 70 11.67 -2.34 -13.66
N VAL A 71 10.70 -1.50 -13.95
CA VAL A 71 9.79 -1.64 -15.08
C VAL A 71 10.03 -0.48 -16.03
N MET A 72 10.44 -0.76 -17.27
CA MET A 72 10.76 0.26 -18.28
C MET A 72 11.79 1.32 -17.80
N GLY A 73 12.75 0.91 -16.95
CA GLY A 73 13.75 1.81 -16.38
C GLY A 73 13.31 2.58 -15.14
N ILE A 74 12.06 2.42 -14.70
CA ILE A 74 11.54 3.05 -13.49
C ILE A 74 11.60 2.05 -12.34
N PRO A 75 12.22 2.38 -11.19
CA PRO A 75 12.23 1.50 -10.03
C PRO A 75 10.82 1.21 -9.53
N VAL A 76 10.51 -0.06 -9.28
CA VAL A 76 9.20 -0.51 -8.76
C VAL A 76 8.85 0.21 -7.45
N ALA A 77 9.84 0.46 -6.61
CA ALA A 77 9.65 1.23 -5.37
C ALA A 77 9.15 2.66 -5.63
N GLY A 78 9.61 3.31 -6.72
CA GLY A 78 9.09 4.61 -7.14
C GLY A 78 7.62 4.54 -7.56
N ILE A 79 7.23 3.49 -8.26
CA ILE A 79 5.81 3.21 -8.59
C ILE A 79 5.00 3.01 -7.30
N GLY A 80 5.56 2.32 -6.31
CA GLY A 80 4.95 2.14 -4.99
C GLY A 80 4.69 3.47 -4.28
N ILE A 81 5.66 4.38 -4.27
CA ILE A 81 5.51 5.73 -3.69
C ILE A 81 4.35 6.47 -4.36
N ALA A 82 4.29 6.47 -5.69
CA ALA A 82 3.22 7.11 -6.45
C ALA A 82 1.85 6.47 -6.13
N GLY A 83 1.76 5.15 -6.13
CA GLY A 83 0.53 4.41 -5.84
C GLY A 83 -0.01 4.67 -4.43
N TYR A 84 0.83 4.56 -3.42
CA TYR A 84 0.43 4.87 -2.04
C TYR A 84 0.14 6.36 -1.84
N GLY A 85 0.85 7.24 -2.55
CA GLY A 85 0.55 8.68 -2.57
C GLY A 85 -0.85 8.98 -3.11
N VAL A 86 -1.27 8.32 -4.17
CA VAL A 86 -2.64 8.42 -4.72
C VAL A 86 -3.65 7.91 -3.70
N LEU A 87 -3.42 6.76 -3.06
CA LEU A 87 -4.31 6.22 -2.03
C LEU A 87 -4.45 7.18 -0.84
N ALA A 88 -3.34 7.77 -0.38
CA ALA A 88 -3.35 8.76 0.70
C ALA A 88 -4.14 10.03 0.29
N ALA A 89 -3.94 10.53 -0.92
CA ALA A 89 -4.67 11.68 -1.44
C ALA A 89 -6.18 11.42 -1.55
N LEU A 90 -6.58 10.24 -2.06
CA LEU A 90 -7.98 9.84 -2.12
C LEU A 90 -8.61 9.74 -0.73
N ALA A 91 -7.90 9.17 0.24
CA ALA A 91 -8.39 8.99 1.60
C ALA A 91 -8.46 10.30 2.41
N THR A 92 -7.71 11.33 2.03
CA THR A 92 -7.65 12.61 2.76
C THR A 92 -8.36 13.74 2.03
N ALA A 93 -7.82 14.16 0.89
CA ALA A 93 -8.27 15.33 0.16
C ALA A 93 -9.61 15.12 -0.57
N TYR A 94 -9.84 13.92 -1.08
CA TYR A 94 -11.01 13.61 -1.90
C TYR A 94 -12.08 12.77 -1.18
N ARG A 95 -11.94 12.54 0.13
CA ARG A 95 -12.85 11.69 0.92
C ARG A 95 -14.34 12.11 0.87
N SER A 96 -14.63 13.38 0.58
CA SER A 96 -15.98 13.89 0.52
C SER A 96 -16.68 13.69 -0.83
N ARG A 97 -15.97 13.18 -1.83
CA ARG A 97 -16.55 12.93 -3.15
C ARG A 97 -17.22 11.55 -3.20
N ALA A 98 -18.38 11.48 -3.86
CA ALA A 98 -19.17 10.26 -3.97
C ALA A 98 -18.44 9.12 -4.70
N GLU A 99 -17.55 9.45 -5.62
CA GLU A 99 -16.79 8.49 -6.44
C GLU A 99 -15.52 7.95 -5.75
N THR A 100 -15.08 8.57 -4.66
CA THR A 100 -13.84 8.21 -3.96
C THR A 100 -13.77 6.75 -3.52
N PRO A 101 -14.84 6.14 -2.95
CA PRO A 101 -14.77 4.73 -2.56
C PRO A 101 -14.45 3.80 -3.73
N THR A 102 -15.04 4.07 -4.90
CA THR A 102 -14.81 3.26 -6.12
C THR A 102 -13.38 3.41 -6.62
N TRP A 103 -12.85 4.62 -6.69
CA TRP A 103 -11.48 4.86 -7.12
C TRP A 103 -10.45 4.33 -6.12
N LEU A 104 -10.75 4.44 -4.82
CA LEU A 104 -9.90 3.93 -3.75
C LEU A 104 -9.81 2.39 -3.83
N LEU A 105 -10.94 1.72 -3.98
CA LEU A 105 -11.01 0.27 -4.15
C LEU A 105 -10.29 -0.17 -5.43
N ALA A 106 -10.55 0.48 -6.56
CA ALA A 106 -9.92 0.14 -7.83
C ALA A 106 -8.40 0.29 -7.75
N ALA A 107 -7.89 1.40 -7.21
CA ALA A 107 -6.47 1.62 -7.02
C ALA A 107 -5.84 0.60 -6.07
N ALA A 108 -6.52 0.27 -4.97
CA ALA A 108 -6.05 -0.73 -4.01
C ALA A 108 -5.99 -2.14 -4.62
N VAL A 109 -6.99 -2.53 -5.41
CA VAL A 109 -7.03 -3.84 -6.08
C VAL A 109 -5.92 -3.95 -7.13
N VAL A 110 -5.70 -2.90 -7.93
CA VAL A 110 -4.60 -2.86 -8.90
C VAL A 110 -3.24 -2.95 -8.18
N GLY A 111 -3.05 -2.19 -7.11
CA GLY A 111 -1.84 -2.25 -6.29
C GLY A 111 -1.62 -3.61 -5.66
N LEU A 112 -2.67 -4.24 -5.15
CA LEU A 112 -2.63 -5.60 -4.59
C LEU A 112 -2.22 -6.63 -5.64
N GLY A 113 -2.81 -6.58 -6.83
CA GLY A 113 -2.45 -7.46 -7.95
C GLY A 113 -0.98 -7.32 -8.34
N PHE A 114 -0.49 -6.10 -8.39
CA PHE A 114 0.92 -5.83 -8.67
C PHE A 114 1.85 -6.34 -7.56
N ALA A 115 1.48 -6.13 -6.29
CA ALA A 115 2.23 -6.64 -5.14
C ALA A 115 2.28 -8.17 -5.11
N LEU A 116 1.17 -8.85 -5.45
CA LEU A 116 1.12 -10.30 -5.57
C LEU A 116 2.02 -10.82 -6.71
N TYR A 117 2.05 -10.13 -7.84
CA TYR A 117 2.96 -10.46 -8.93
C TYR A 117 4.43 -10.37 -8.49
N LEU A 118 4.81 -9.31 -7.80
CA LEU A 118 6.17 -9.14 -7.27
C LEU A 118 6.51 -10.24 -6.25
N THR A 119 5.58 -10.57 -5.37
CA THR A 119 5.76 -11.66 -4.39
C THR A 119 5.96 -13.01 -5.08
N TYR A 120 5.24 -13.27 -6.17
CA TYR A 120 5.45 -14.44 -7.00
C TYR A 120 6.88 -14.48 -7.56
N VAL A 121 7.36 -13.36 -8.11
CA VAL A 121 8.73 -13.25 -8.63
C VAL A 121 9.76 -13.50 -7.52
N GLU A 122 9.56 -12.94 -6.33
CA GLU A 122 10.46 -13.18 -5.20
C GLU A 122 10.54 -14.65 -4.82
N GLY A 123 9.39 -15.31 -4.70
CA GLY A 123 9.33 -16.71 -4.23
C GLY A 123 9.75 -17.76 -5.25
N TYR A 124 9.50 -17.53 -6.54
CA TYR A 124 9.69 -18.54 -7.58
C TYR A 124 10.81 -18.23 -8.58
N VAL A 125 11.13 -16.98 -8.79
CA VAL A 125 12.15 -16.56 -9.76
C VAL A 125 13.47 -16.22 -9.06
N LEU A 126 13.41 -15.39 -8.03
CA LEU A 126 14.59 -14.95 -7.28
C LEU A 126 14.94 -15.90 -6.12
N GLU A 127 13.99 -16.72 -5.68
CA GLU A 127 14.11 -17.61 -4.51
C GLU A 127 14.60 -16.85 -3.25
N THR A 128 14.36 -15.55 -3.21
CA THR A 128 14.79 -14.65 -2.14
C THR A 128 13.63 -13.73 -1.75
N TRP A 129 13.40 -13.60 -0.47
CA TRP A 129 12.31 -12.80 0.08
C TRP A 129 12.80 -11.41 0.52
N CYS A 130 11.98 -10.41 0.29
CA CYS A 130 12.21 -9.05 0.76
C CYS A 130 11.16 -8.69 1.82
N ILE A 131 11.62 -8.40 3.05
CA ILE A 131 10.70 -8.02 4.14
C ILE A 131 9.97 -6.70 3.84
N LEU A 132 10.61 -5.78 3.12
CA LEU A 132 9.97 -4.52 2.70
C LEU A 132 8.85 -4.78 1.70
N CYS A 133 9.04 -5.69 0.75
CA CYS A 133 8.02 -6.07 -0.23
C CYS A 133 6.86 -6.81 0.43
N LEU A 134 7.15 -7.72 1.36
CA LEU A 134 6.12 -8.43 2.14
C LEU A 134 5.34 -7.47 3.03
N SER A 135 6.00 -6.48 3.64
CA SER A 135 5.34 -5.43 4.41
C SER A 135 4.41 -4.59 3.52
N SER A 136 4.88 -4.21 2.33
CA SER A 136 4.05 -3.50 1.35
C SER A 136 2.85 -4.33 0.92
N LEU A 137 3.02 -5.63 0.67
CA LEU A 137 1.91 -6.54 0.35
C LEU A 137 0.87 -6.57 1.47
N GLY A 138 1.30 -6.67 2.73
CA GLY A 138 0.41 -6.63 3.89
C GLY A 138 -0.37 -5.32 4.00
N LEU A 139 0.30 -4.19 3.78
CA LEU A 139 -0.32 -2.86 3.81
C LEU A 139 -1.37 -2.69 2.71
N ILE A 140 -1.05 -3.04 1.46
CA ILE A 140 -2.01 -2.89 0.36
C ILE A 140 -3.17 -3.87 0.47
N ALA A 141 -2.94 -5.08 0.99
CA ALA A 141 -4.02 -6.03 1.27
C ALA A 141 -4.97 -5.49 2.34
N ALA A 142 -4.45 -4.91 3.42
CA ALA A 142 -5.27 -4.27 4.46
C ALA A 142 -6.07 -3.08 3.90
N ILE A 143 -5.46 -2.23 3.08
CA ILE A 143 -6.15 -1.10 2.42
C ILE A 143 -7.26 -1.62 1.50
N ALA A 144 -6.99 -2.65 0.69
CA ALA A 144 -7.98 -3.23 -0.21
C ALA A 144 -9.19 -3.83 0.54
N MET A 145 -8.95 -4.52 1.66
CA MET A 145 -10.02 -5.03 2.52
C MET A 145 -10.85 -3.90 3.13
N LEU A 146 -10.21 -2.86 3.66
CA LEU A 146 -10.89 -1.71 4.24
C LEU A 146 -11.67 -0.90 3.20
N ALA A 147 -11.13 -0.75 2.00
CA ALA A 147 -11.80 -0.06 0.90
C ALA A 147 -12.99 -0.84 0.34
N GLY A 148 -13.01 -2.17 0.51
CA GLY A 148 -14.11 -3.03 0.08
C GLY A 148 -15.28 -3.13 1.07
N VAL A 149 -15.12 -2.60 2.26
CA VAL A 149 -16.18 -2.54 3.29
C VAL A 149 -17.06 -1.33 3.10
#